data_f73d6058cfdb6ffb7baac7c5a32f0488
#
_entry.id   f73d6058cfdb6ffb7baac7c5a32f0488
#
_cell.length_a   1.000
_cell.length_b   1.000
_cell.length_c   1.000
_cell.angle_alpha   90.00
_cell.angle_beta   90.00
_cell.angle_gamma   90.00
#
_symmetry.space_group_name_H-M   'P 1'
#
loop_
_entity.id
_entity.type
_entity.pdbx_description
1 polymer ?
#
loop_
_entity_poly.entity_id
_entity_poly.type
_entity_poly.pdbx_seq_one_letter_code
_entity_poly.pdbx_strand_id
1 'polypeptide(L)'
;MNFAPRAPPAPRRWDARRLIRTMGAVLANVTEAFEWTDTNREWLIQKPLELLAYIVVALLLRWAAHRFIDRVTTRKRKPPPGNGRRNTDAARRDERRDQRRKTLASVFKSTVSLLLLTWVALTVLSIIGLNVAPFIASAGIVGIAVGWGAQSLVRDFLSGIFMLLEDQYGVGDVVDLGDAIGTVETVGLRVTTVRGIDGTLWYVRNGEVLRVGNFSQGYAVAVIDVALARPVNVTEAARIVEETAAAAVLDDPVRDHMLEAPAMLGVDQTTAYTVTLRLTARVRAGSQWAVQRYINSKVLTAREAADITIHAEKAHQ
;
A
#
# COMPACT_ATOMS: atom_id res chain seq x y z
N MET A 1 45.87 97.75 13.75
CA MET A 1 45.09 96.51 13.77
C MET A 1 45.49 95.69 14.96
N ASN A 2 44.77 95.84 16.07
CA ASN A 2 45.04 95.13 17.33
C ASN A 2 44.24 93.88 17.40
N PHE A 3 44.87 92.72 17.34
CA PHE A 3 44.27 91.44 17.62
C PHE A 3 44.45 91.12 19.12
N ALA A 4 43.33 91.16 19.87
CA ALA A 4 43.28 90.65 21.23
C ALA A 4 43.05 89.16 21.21
N PRO A 5 43.74 88.32 21.98
CA PRO A 5 43.51 86.89 22.04
C PRO A 5 42.21 86.59 22.82
N ARG A 6 41.28 85.75 22.25
CA ARG A 6 40.11 85.28 22.91
C ARG A 6 40.48 84.33 24.05
N ALA A 7 39.95 84.54 25.20
CA ALA A 7 40.07 83.66 26.35
C ALA A 7 39.43 82.24 26.08
N PRO A 8 40.02 81.17 26.59
CA PRO A 8 39.49 79.81 26.44
C PRO A 8 38.13 79.66 27.18
N PRO A 9 37.21 78.88 26.64
CA PRO A 9 35.92 78.68 27.30
C PRO A 9 36.11 77.95 28.64
N ALA A 10 35.36 78.40 29.67
CA ALA A 10 35.38 77.82 31.00
C ALA A 10 35.05 76.33 31.01
N PRO A 11 35.68 75.52 31.87
CA PRO A 11 35.44 74.11 31.95
C PRO A 11 33.96 73.86 32.35
N ARG A 12 33.26 73.01 31.57
CA ARG A 12 31.88 72.61 31.88
C ARG A 12 31.82 72.00 33.30
N ARG A 13 31.24 72.75 34.24
CA ARG A 13 30.97 72.18 35.58
C ARG A 13 30.14 70.92 35.40
N TRP A 14 30.71 69.82 35.80
CA TRP A 14 29.97 68.51 35.85
C TRP A 14 28.80 68.68 36.79
N ASP A 15 27.59 68.60 36.23
CA ASP A 15 26.37 68.75 37.01
C ASP A 15 26.06 67.40 37.68
N ALA A 16 26.62 67.20 38.86
CA ALA A 16 26.40 65.99 39.70
C ALA A 16 24.91 65.69 39.94
N ARG A 17 24.08 66.73 39.87
CA ARG A 17 22.60 66.55 39.99
C ARG A 17 21.98 65.85 38.74
N ARG A 18 22.52 66.05 37.57
CA ARG A 18 22.11 65.34 36.35
C ARG A 18 22.54 63.90 36.43
N LEU A 19 23.76 63.57 36.86
CA LEU A 19 24.21 62.18 37.01
C LEU A 19 23.39 61.41 38.06
N ILE A 20 23.11 62.08 39.22
CA ILE A 20 22.29 61.47 40.26
C ILE A 20 20.86 61.21 39.71
N ARG A 21 20.30 62.15 38.94
CA ARG A 21 18.97 62.01 38.35
C ARG A 21 18.92 60.91 37.28
N THR A 22 19.92 60.80 36.43
CA THR A 22 20.01 59.72 35.45
C THR A 22 20.29 58.37 36.07
N MET A 23 21.15 58.27 37.09
CA MET A 23 21.35 57.06 37.87
C MET A 23 20.08 56.65 38.64
N GLY A 24 19.37 57.62 39.20
CA GLY A 24 18.09 57.37 39.87
C GLY A 24 17.00 56.85 38.91
N ALA A 25 16.96 57.43 37.71
CA ALA A 25 16.05 56.93 36.65
C ALA A 25 16.40 55.52 36.15
N VAL A 26 17.69 55.21 36.02
CA VAL A 26 18.16 53.86 35.63
C VAL A 26 17.84 52.85 36.76
N LEU A 27 18.11 53.22 38.02
CA LEU A 27 17.77 52.36 39.18
C LEU A 27 16.25 52.16 39.34
N ALA A 28 15.43 53.21 39.12
CA ALA A 28 13.97 53.10 39.14
C ALA A 28 13.48 52.18 38.04
N ASN A 29 14.03 52.25 36.81
CA ASN A 29 13.68 51.33 35.74
C ASN A 29 14.13 49.90 36.01
N VAL A 30 15.23 49.66 36.73
CA VAL A 30 15.68 48.33 37.16
C VAL A 30 14.79 47.80 38.28
N THR A 31 14.33 48.64 39.23
CA THR A 31 13.41 48.22 40.29
C THR A 31 12.00 47.97 39.75
N GLU A 32 11.49 48.76 38.79
CA GLU A 32 10.24 48.54 38.10
C GLU A 32 10.28 47.22 37.28
N ALA A 33 11.43 46.88 36.71
CA ALA A 33 11.60 45.59 36.01
C ALA A 33 11.50 44.37 36.96
N PHE A 34 11.72 44.56 38.25
CA PHE A 34 11.61 43.53 39.29
C PHE A 34 10.31 43.65 40.15
N GLU A 35 9.49 44.66 39.92
CA GLU A 35 8.17 44.73 40.58
C GLU A 35 7.25 43.61 40.01
N TRP A 36 6.51 42.97 40.91
CA TRP A 36 5.54 41.94 40.60
C TRP A 36 4.28 42.53 39.90
N THR A 37 4.52 43.13 38.73
CA THR A 37 3.48 43.60 37.84
C THR A 37 2.93 42.39 37.08
N ASP A 38 1.64 42.42 36.75
CA ASP A 38 0.99 41.30 36.03
C ASP A 38 1.77 40.86 34.79
N THR A 39 2.36 41.79 34.08
CA THR A 39 3.25 41.54 32.91
C THR A 39 4.51 40.76 33.28
N ASN A 40 5.17 41.08 34.40
CA ASN A 40 6.37 40.41 34.87
C ASN A 40 6.05 39.00 35.39
N ARG A 41 4.88 38.82 36.01
CA ARG A 41 4.38 37.50 36.45
C ARG A 41 4.11 36.57 35.26
N GLU A 42 3.52 37.07 34.18
CA GLU A 42 3.31 36.29 32.96
C GLU A 42 4.65 35.83 32.38
N TRP A 43 5.63 36.70 32.25
CA TRP A 43 6.94 36.37 31.66
C TRP A 43 7.80 35.47 32.54
N LEU A 44 7.82 35.71 33.86
CA LEU A 44 8.72 34.99 34.78
C LEU A 44 8.15 33.69 35.30
N ILE A 45 6.83 33.53 35.34
CA ILE A 45 6.20 32.32 35.90
C ILE A 45 5.34 31.59 34.87
N GLN A 46 4.43 32.27 34.18
CA GLN A 46 3.46 31.59 33.33
C GLN A 46 4.11 31.01 32.06
N LYS A 47 4.91 31.80 31.35
CA LYS A 47 5.58 31.33 30.12
C LYS A 47 6.58 30.20 30.36
N PRO A 48 7.46 30.22 31.38
CA PRO A 48 8.31 29.08 31.69
C PRO A 48 7.54 27.85 32.13
N LEU A 49 6.45 28.03 32.89
CA LEU A 49 5.60 26.91 33.31
C LEU A 49 4.87 26.27 32.10
N GLU A 50 4.36 27.09 31.20
CA GLU A 50 3.73 26.67 29.96
C GLU A 50 4.77 25.91 29.07
N LEU A 51 5.96 26.45 28.92
CA LEU A 51 7.04 25.78 28.20
C LEU A 51 7.41 24.42 28.81
N LEU A 52 7.53 24.37 30.14
CA LEU A 52 7.80 23.13 30.87
C LEU A 52 6.68 22.10 30.63
N ALA A 53 5.42 22.54 30.65
CA ALA A 53 4.28 21.69 30.38
C ALA A 53 4.34 21.08 28.96
N TYR A 54 4.63 21.90 27.92
CA TYR A 54 4.78 21.39 26.56
C TYR A 54 5.95 20.40 26.41
N ILE A 55 7.09 20.68 27.06
CA ILE A 55 8.24 19.77 27.06
C ILE A 55 7.87 18.44 27.74
N VAL A 56 7.22 18.47 28.87
CA VAL A 56 6.78 17.27 29.60
C VAL A 56 5.81 16.46 28.74
N VAL A 57 4.81 17.11 28.13
CA VAL A 57 3.87 16.46 27.22
C VAL A 57 4.62 15.82 26.04
N ALA A 58 5.56 16.53 25.41
CA ALA A 58 6.34 16.00 24.30
C ALA A 58 7.19 14.77 24.71
N LEU A 59 7.80 14.81 25.91
CA LEU A 59 8.56 13.68 26.45
C LEU A 59 7.66 12.47 26.76
N LEU A 60 6.47 12.71 27.30
CA LEU A 60 5.48 11.66 27.56
C LEU A 60 4.98 11.03 26.25
N LEU A 61 4.65 11.85 25.27
CA LEU A 61 4.25 11.37 23.93
C LEU A 61 5.37 10.59 23.27
N ARG A 62 6.62 11.08 23.33
CA ARG A 62 7.79 10.37 22.81
C ARG A 62 7.97 9.02 23.51
N TRP A 63 7.92 9.02 24.83
CA TRP A 63 8.04 7.78 25.61
C TRP A 63 6.93 6.78 25.25
N ALA A 64 5.67 7.25 25.20
CA ALA A 64 4.52 6.42 24.84
C ALA A 64 4.66 5.84 23.42
N ALA A 65 5.01 6.69 22.45
CA ALA A 65 5.22 6.28 21.06
C ALA A 65 6.35 5.25 20.93
N HIS A 66 7.51 5.50 21.56
CA HIS A 66 8.63 4.55 21.56
C HIS A 66 8.24 3.22 22.22
N ARG A 67 7.52 3.27 23.35
CA ARG A 67 7.04 2.06 24.03
C ARG A 67 6.03 1.28 23.19
N PHE A 68 5.15 1.98 22.48
CA PHE A 68 4.19 1.36 21.55
C PHE A 68 4.92 0.68 20.38
N ILE A 69 5.85 1.39 19.73
CA ILE A 69 6.68 0.85 18.65
C ILE A 69 7.42 -0.41 19.14
N ASP A 70 8.03 -0.35 20.32
CA ASP A 70 8.72 -1.51 20.89
C ASP A 70 7.75 -2.68 21.14
N ARG A 71 6.56 -2.44 21.68
CA ARG A 71 5.57 -3.49 21.92
C ARG A 71 5.12 -4.19 20.64
N VAL A 72 4.89 -3.41 19.57
CA VAL A 72 4.47 -3.94 18.28
C VAL A 72 5.61 -4.72 17.61
N THR A 73 6.84 -4.21 17.73
CA THR A 73 8.01 -4.77 17.03
C THR A 73 8.61 -5.96 17.78
N THR A 74 8.57 -5.97 19.13
CA THR A 74 9.22 -6.99 19.96
C THR A 74 8.32 -8.14 20.40
N ARG A 75 7.10 -8.29 19.85
CA ARG A 75 6.28 -9.49 20.09
C ARG A 75 7.06 -10.72 19.61
N LYS A 76 7.90 -11.24 20.51
CA LYS A 76 8.59 -12.53 20.32
C LYS A 76 7.52 -13.62 20.24
N ARG A 77 7.34 -14.22 19.07
CA ARG A 77 6.71 -15.54 19.01
C ARG A 77 7.56 -16.45 19.88
N LYS A 78 6.97 -17.04 20.95
CA LYS A 78 7.62 -18.14 21.68
C LYS A 78 8.04 -19.18 20.64
N PRO A 79 9.31 -19.61 20.62
CA PRO A 79 9.70 -20.70 19.75
C PRO A 79 8.83 -21.91 20.10
N PRO A 80 8.34 -22.69 19.12
CA PRO A 80 7.61 -23.92 19.38
C PRO A 80 8.53 -24.86 20.19
N PRO A 81 8.01 -25.54 21.21
CA PRO A 81 8.73 -26.57 21.89
C PRO A 81 8.93 -27.74 20.94
N GLY A 82 10.08 -27.89 20.36
CA GLY A 82 10.40 -28.90 19.36
C GLY A 82 11.87 -29.27 19.46
N ASN A 83 12.11 -30.49 19.88
CA ASN A 83 13.39 -31.19 19.91
C ASN A 83 14.04 -31.25 18.52
N GLY A 84 15.32 -30.93 18.47
CA GLY A 84 16.26 -31.43 17.50
C GLY A 84 16.42 -30.64 16.20
N ARG A 85 17.66 -30.37 15.87
CA ARG A 85 18.21 -29.81 14.63
C ARG A 85 17.49 -28.58 14.12
N ARG A 86 17.82 -27.43 14.68
CA ARG A 86 17.49 -26.12 14.08
C ARG A 86 18.03 -26.15 12.66
N ASN A 87 17.09 -26.17 11.70
CA ASN A 87 17.40 -25.99 10.31
C ASN A 87 18.10 -24.63 10.21
N THR A 88 19.37 -24.61 9.84
CA THR A 88 20.20 -23.39 9.76
C THR A 88 19.56 -22.32 8.90
N ASP A 89 18.74 -22.74 7.92
CA ASP A 89 18.02 -21.83 7.02
C ASP A 89 16.82 -21.14 7.69
N ALA A 90 16.13 -21.82 8.61
CA ALA A 90 15.04 -21.21 9.38
C ALA A 90 15.60 -20.16 10.36
N ALA A 91 16.71 -20.46 11.03
CA ALA A 91 17.37 -19.52 11.92
C ALA A 91 17.85 -18.26 11.18
N ARG A 92 18.47 -18.42 10.01
CA ARG A 92 18.90 -17.28 9.16
C ARG A 92 17.72 -16.43 8.67
N ARG A 93 16.57 -17.03 8.35
CA ARG A 93 15.36 -16.31 7.96
C ARG A 93 14.79 -15.50 9.12
N ASP A 94 14.80 -16.04 10.33
CA ASP A 94 14.32 -15.36 11.54
C ASP A 94 15.25 -14.19 11.91
N GLU A 95 16.59 -14.37 11.83
CA GLU A 95 17.54 -13.27 12.04
C GLU A 95 17.34 -12.11 11.06
N ARG A 96 17.15 -12.40 9.76
CA ARG A 96 16.89 -11.36 8.75
C ARG A 96 15.56 -10.62 9.02
N ARG A 97 14.53 -11.33 9.49
CA ARG A 97 13.25 -10.72 9.87
C ARG A 97 13.40 -9.81 11.08
N ASP A 98 14.16 -10.24 12.07
CA ASP A 98 14.41 -9.45 13.28
C ASP A 98 15.25 -8.20 12.99
N GLN A 99 16.25 -8.31 12.13
CA GLN A 99 17.02 -7.14 11.67
C GLN A 99 16.13 -6.11 10.95
N ARG A 100 15.29 -6.56 10.00
CA ARG A 100 14.35 -5.67 9.29
C ARG A 100 13.38 -4.98 10.26
N ARG A 101 12.84 -5.70 11.25
CA ARG A 101 11.96 -5.14 12.27
C ARG A 101 12.67 -4.06 13.11
N LYS A 102 13.91 -4.32 13.53
CA LYS A 102 14.71 -3.34 14.30
C LYS A 102 14.98 -2.08 13.47
N THR A 103 15.35 -2.23 12.20
CA THR A 103 15.57 -1.09 11.31
C THR A 103 14.29 -0.26 11.12
N LEU A 104 13.16 -0.91 10.85
CA LEU A 104 11.87 -0.23 10.73
C LEU A 104 11.48 0.49 12.02
N ALA A 105 11.63 -0.17 13.18
CA ALA A 105 11.37 0.45 14.47
C ALA A 105 12.25 1.68 14.71
N SER A 106 13.53 1.62 14.35
CA SER A 106 14.46 2.75 14.46
C SER A 106 14.02 3.93 13.58
N VAL A 107 13.63 3.67 12.32
CA VAL A 107 13.12 4.71 11.40
C VAL A 107 11.86 5.36 11.98
N PHE A 108 10.86 4.57 12.43
CA PHE A 108 9.64 5.12 13.03
C PHE A 108 9.93 5.95 14.27
N LYS A 109 10.82 5.48 15.17
CA LYS A 109 11.22 6.24 16.36
C LYS A 109 11.90 7.57 16.00
N SER A 110 12.79 7.56 15.00
CA SER A 110 13.45 8.76 14.52
C SER A 110 12.46 9.76 13.92
N THR A 111 11.54 9.29 13.10
CA THR A 111 10.49 10.12 12.50
C THR A 111 9.60 10.77 13.55
N VAL A 112 9.10 9.98 14.51
CA VAL A 112 8.28 10.51 15.62
C VAL A 112 9.06 11.52 16.45
N SER A 113 10.33 11.21 16.76
CA SER A 113 11.20 12.13 17.52
C SER A 113 11.45 13.44 16.79
N LEU A 114 11.65 13.39 15.46
CA LEU A 114 11.83 14.58 14.62
C LEU A 114 10.56 15.45 14.62
N LEU A 115 9.39 14.85 14.44
CA LEU A 115 8.11 15.57 14.42
C LEU A 115 7.82 16.24 15.78
N LEU A 116 8.06 15.53 16.89
CA LEU A 116 7.89 16.06 18.23
C LEU A 116 8.89 17.19 18.52
N LEU A 117 10.15 17.04 18.08
CA LEU A 117 11.16 18.07 18.22
C LEU A 117 10.78 19.34 17.44
N THR A 118 10.32 19.20 16.20
CA THR A 118 9.86 20.32 15.37
C THR A 118 8.66 21.01 16.04
N TRP A 119 7.69 20.25 16.55
CA TRP A 119 6.55 20.80 17.26
C TRP A 119 6.96 21.60 18.50
N VAL A 120 7.84 21.03 19.35
CA VAL A 120 8.37 21.75 20.53
C VAL A 120 9.15 23.01 20.11
N ALA A 121 9.99 22.93 19.09
CA ALA A 121 10.76 24.08 18.60
C ALA A 121 9.84 25.22 18.15
N LEU A 122 8.80 24.92 17.36
CA LEU A 122 7.81 25.93 16.94
C LEU A 122 7.03 26.52 18.12
N THR A 123 6.69 25.70 19.10
CA THR A 123 6.02 26.17 20.33
C THR A 123 6.90 27.11 21.13
N VAL A 124 8.20 26.76 21.28
CA VAL A 124 9.19 27.63 21.95
C VAL A 124 9.31 28.98 21.22
N LEU A 125 9.44 28.96 19.89
CA LEU A 125 9.51 30.19 19.09
C LEU A 125 8.26 31.05 19.28
N SER A 126 7.08 30.45 19.31
CA SER A 126 5.80 31.14 19.55
C SER A 126 5.74 31.78 20.93
N ILE A 127 6.19 31.09 21.98
CA ILE A 127 6.19 31.60 23.37
C ILE A 127 7.16 32.80 23.51
N ILE A 128 8.28 32.80 22.80
CA ILE A 128 9.25 33.92 22.78
C ILE A 128 8.71 35.10 21.96
N GLY A 129 7.55 34.94 21.28
CA GLY A 129 6.91 36.00 20.50
C GLY A 129 7.36 36.07 19.05
N LEU A 130 8.10 35.09 18.56
CA LEU A 130 8.48 35.00 17.13
C LEU A 130 7.27 34.54 16.31
N ASN A 131 7.10 35.14 15.13
CA ASN A 131 6.06 34.73 14.21
C ASN A 131 6.38 33.37 13.59
N VAL A 132 5.64 32.34 13.97
CA VAL A 132 5.83 30.97 13.46
C VAL A 132 5.04 30.67 12.17
N ALA A 133 4.22 31.60 11.71
CA ALA A 133 3.40 31.38 10.50
C ALA A 133 4.22 31.01 9.25
N PRO A 134 5.39 31.64 8.97
CA PRO A 134 6.22 31.24 7.82
C PRO A 134 6.73 29.78 7.92
N PHE A 135 7.07 29.34 9.13
CA PHE A 135 7.55 27.96 9.37
C PHE A 135 6.42 26.95 9.19
N ILE A 136 5.22 27.26 9.69
CA ILE A 136 4.02 26.42 9.49
C ILE A 136 3.67 26.34 8.00
N ALA A 137 3.71 27.47 7.28
CA ALA A 137 3.47 27.50 5.84
C ALA A 137 4.48 26.62 5.08
N SER A 138 5.77 26.75 5.41
CA SER A 138 6.83 25.94 4.81
C SER A 138 6.67 24.45 5.12
N ALA A 139 6.35 24.11 6.37
CA ALA A 139 6.06 22.74 6.78
C ALA A 139 4.83 22.18 6.05
N GLY A 140 3.82 23.01 5.77
CA GLY A 140 2.65 22.65 4.97
C GLY A 140 3.04 22.25 3.53
N ILE A 141 3.92 23.02 2.88
CA ILE A 141 4.44 22.69 1.54
C ILE A 141 5.18 21.34 1.55
N VAL A 142 6.06 21.14 2.54
CA VAL A 142 6.76 19.86 2.72
C VAL A 142 5.75 18.72 2.97
N GLY A 143 4.71 18.96 3.78
CA GLY A 143 3.65 18.00 4.05
C GLY A 143 2.90 17.58 2.78
N ILE A 144 2.57 18.53 1.89
CA ILE A 144 1.95 18.25 0.59
C ILE A 144 2.87 17.39 -0.28
N ALA A 145 4.16 17.71 -0.37
CA ALA A 145 5.13 16.95 -1.15
C ALA A 145 5.27 15.50 -0.63
N VAL A 146 5.36 15.32 0.68
CA VAL A 146 5.40 13.99 1.32
C VAL A 146 4.10 13.23 1.11
N GLY A 147 2.94 13.90 1.24
CA GLY A 147 1.61 13.32 1.00
C GLY A 147 1.47 12.81 -0.44
N TRP A 148 1.93 13.59 -1.41
CA TRP A 148 1.92 13.19 -2.82
C TRP A 148 2.83 11.98 -3.07
N GLY A 149 4.04 11.98 -2.48
CA GLY A 149 4.95 10.83 -2.53
C GLY A 149 4.40 9.57 -1.86
N ALA A 150 3.52 9.69 -0.86
CA ALA A 150 2.91 8.58 -0.14
C ALA A 150 1.53 8.16 -0.70
N GLN A 151 1.00 8.83 -1.72
CA GLN A 151 -0.34 8.60 -2.26
C GLN A 151 -0.59 7.15 -2.69
N SER A 152 0.38 6.53 -3.37
CA SER A 152 0.27 5.13 -3.79
C SER A 152 0.17 4.17 -2.60
N LEU A 153 0.90 4.46 -1.52
CA LEU A 153 0.85 3.65 -0.30
C LEU A 153 -0.56 3.68 0.32
N VAL A 154 -1.16 4.87 0.42
CA VAL A 154 -2.53 5.02 0.94
C VAL A 154 -3.53 4.28 0.06
N ARG A 155 -3.40 4.39 -1.27
CA ARG A 155 -4.23 3.67 -2.22
C ARG A 155 -4.11 2.15 -2.03
N ASP A 156 -2.88 1.62 -1.92
CA ASP A 156 -2.65 0.18 -1.72
C ASP A 156 -3.37 -0.34 -0.47
N PHE A 157 -3.27 0.39 0.65
CA PHE A 157 -3.91 0.01 1.91
C PHE A 157 -5.44 0.06 1.84
N LEU A 158 -6.01 1.14 1.29
CA LEU A 158 -7.45 1.28 1.17
C LEU A 158 -8.03 0.19 0.25
N SER A 159 -7.41 -0.03 -0.91
CA SER A 159 -7.82 -1.11 -1.82
C SER A 159 -7.78 -2.47 -1.13
N GLY A 160 -6.71 -2.79 -0.39
CA GLY A 160 -6.61 -4.05 0.33
C GLY A 160 -7.67 -4.22 1.43
N ILE A 161 -8.03 -3.15 2.12
CA ILE A 161 -9.11 -3.18 3.11
C ILE A 161 -10.45 -3.46 2.43
N PHE A 162 -10.77 -2.77 1.33
CA PHE A 162 -12.03 -2.99 0.60
C PHE A 162 -12.11 -4.38 -0.04
N MET A 163 -11.03 -4.88 -0.63
CA MET A 163 -10.96 -6.24 -1.18
C MET A 163 -11.30 -7.30 -0.13
N LEU A 164 -10.81 -7.12 1.11
CA LEU A 164 -11.11 -8.02 2.24
C LEU A 164 -12.53 -7.84 2.78
N LEU A 165 -13.04 -6.60 2.85
CA LEU A 165 -14.40 -6.32 3.36
C LEU A 165 -15.49 -6.78 2.40
N GLU A 166 -15.24 -6.69 1.09
CA GLU A 166 -16.17 -7.08 0.03
C GLU A 166 -16.06 -8.56 -0.35
N ASP A 167 -15.10 -9.28 0.24
CA ASP A 167 -14.81 -10.69 -0.05
C ASP A 167 -14.65 -10.97 -1.56
N GLN A 168 -13.91 -10.07 -2.25
CA GLN A 168 -13.72 -10.19 -3.70
C GLN A 168 -12.97 -11.47 -4.08
N TYR A 169 -12.02 -11.89 -3.25
CA TYR A 169 -11.31 -13.17 -3.34
C TYR A 169 -10.62 -13.56 -2.04
N GLY A 170 -10.40 -14.86 -1.86
CA GLY A 170 -9.72 -15.44 -0.71
C GLY A 170 -8.46 -16.22 -1.08
N VAL A 171 -7.76 -16.71 -0.05
CA VAL A 171 -6.62 -17.62 -0.22
C VAL A 171 -7.11 -18.94 -0.80
N GLY A 172 -6.49 -19.37 -1.89
CA GLY A 172 -6.87 -20.57 -2.64
C GLY A 172 -7.70 -20.29 -3.90
N ASP A 173 -8.29 -19.10 -4.04
CA ASP A 173 -9.01 -18.74 -5.26
C ASP A 173 -8.06 -18.56 -6.44
N VAL A 174 -8.52 -18.93 -7.63
CA VAL A 174 -7.86 -18.58 -8.88
C VAL A 174 -8.44 -17.28 -9.38
N VAL A 175 -7.56 -16.27 -9.56
CA VAL A 175 -7.97 -14.91 -9.91
C VAL A 175 -7.18 -14.36 -11.09
N ASP A 176 -7.82 -13.43 -11.80
CA ASP A 176 -7.21 -12.52 -12.77
C ASP A 176 -7.18 -11.11 -12.16
N LEU A 177 -5.97 -10.61 -11.88
CA LEU A 177 -5.73 -9.27 -11.35
C LEU A 177 -5.24 -8.30 -12.44
N GLY A 178 -5.36 -8.67 -13.70
CA GLY A 178 -4.86 -7.95 -14.86
C GLY A 178 -3.54 -8.57 -15.35
N ASP A 179 -2.40 -8.08 -14.89
CA ASP A 179 -1.09 -8.58 -15.30
C ASP A 179 -0.70 -9.91 -14.64
N ALA A 180 -1.43 -10.35 -13.62
CA ALA A 180 -1.16 -11.58 -12.89
C ALA A 180 -2.42 -12.46 -12.80
N ILE A 181 -2.33 -13.67 -13.35
CA ILE A 181 -3.37 -14.70 -13.27
C ILE A 181 -2.81 -15.90 -12.50
N GLY A 182 -3.56 -16.41 -11.52
CA GLY A 182 -3.15 -17.61 -10.79
C GLY A 182 -3.88 -17.78 -9.47
N THR A 183 -3.35 -18.67 -8.63
CA THR A 183 -3.92 -18.99 -7.32
C THR A 183 -3.40 -18.02 -6.25
N VAL A 184 -4.32 -17.47 -5.47
CA VAL A 184 -4.00 -16.56 -4.35
C VAL A 184 -3.35 -17.36 -3.22
N GLU A 185 -2.11 -17.01 -2.85
CA GLU A 185 -1.41 -17.61 -1.70
C GLU A 185 -1.60 -16.81 -0.41
N THR A 186 -1.58 -15.47 -0.51
CA THR A 186 -1.83 -14.60 0.65
C THR A 186 -2.50 -13.30 0.21
N VAL A 187 -3.42 -12.82 1.03
CA VAL A 187 -4.02 -11.50 0.89
C VAL A 187 -3.53 -10.63 2.04
N GLY A 188 -2.68 -9.65 1.71
CA GLY A 188 -2.20 -8.65 2.67
C GLY A 188 -2.93 -7.32 2.50
N LEU A 189 -2.77 -6.40 3.46
CA LEU A 189 -3.37 -5.07 3.36
C LEU A 189 -2.82 -4.24 2.20
N ARG A 190 -1.55 -4.43 1.83
CA ARG A 190 -0.89 -3.68 0.77
C ARG A 190 -0.64 -4.50 -0.48
N VAL A 191 -0.33 -5.78 -0.31
CA VAL A 191 0.13 -6.68 -1.38
C VAL A 191 -0.60 -7.99 -1.28
N THR A 192 -1.11 -8.46 -2.40
CA THR A 192 -1.61 -9.81 -2.61
C THR A 192 -0.56 -10.64 -3.33
N THR A 193 -0.34 -11.88 -2.92
CA THR A 193 0.57 -12.80 -3.62
C THR A 193 -0.23 -13.85 -4.36
N VAL A 194 0.10 -14.01 -5.63
CA VAL A 194 -0.57 -14.93 -6.56
C VAL A 194 0.46 -15.85 -7.20
N ARG A 195 0.18 -17.16 -7.25
CA ARG A 195 1.01 -18.17 -7.91
C ARG A 195 0.46 -18.45 -9.30
N GLY A 196 1.21 -18.10 -10.33
CA GLY A 196 0.91 -18.46 -11.70
C GLY A 196 0.98 -19.96 -11.95
N ILE A 197 0.37 -20.40 -13.03
CA ILE A 197 0.39 -21.82 -13.45
C ILE A 197 1.80 -22.32 -13.77
N ASP A 198 2.69 -21.42 -14.15
CA ASP A 198 4.13 -21.66 -14.43
C ASP A 198 4.99 -21.70 -13.16
N GLY A 199 4.35 -21.52 -11.97
CA GLY A 199 5.02 -21.46 -10.67
C GLY A 199 5.58 -20.10 -10.31
N THR A 200 5.44 -19.07 -11.15
CA THR A 200 5.86 -17.69 -10.85
C THR A 200 5.05 -17.14 -9.67
N LEU A 201 5.74 -16.56 -8.68
CA LEU A 201 5.09 -15.90 -7.55
C LEU A 201 5.02 -14.40 -7.82
N TRP A 202 3.84 -13.90 -8.07
CA TRP A 202 3.54 -12.49 -8.30
C TRP A 202 3.24 -11.76 -6.99
N TYR A 203 3.84 -10.61 -6.81
CA TYR A 203 3.58 -9.68 -5.70
C TYR A 203 2.83 -8.48 -6.25
N VAL A 204 1.51 -8.53 -6.23
CA VAL A 204 0.64 -7.49 -6.79
C VAL A 204 0.30 -6.47 -5.74
N ARG A 205 0.56 -5.19 -6.00
CA ARG A 205 0.14 -4.10 -5.11
C ARG A 205 -1.37 -3.89 -5.24
N ASN A 206 -2.09 -3.92 -4.14
CA ASN A 206 -3.55 -3.85 -4.15
C ASN A 206 -4.09 -2.58 -4.82
N GLY A 207 -3.38 -1.46 -4.70
CA GLY A 207 -3.76 -0.20 -5.35
C GLY A 207 -3.55 -0.15 -6.87
N GLU A 208 -2.91 -1.15 -7.46
CA GLU A 208 -2.73 -1.28 -8.92
C GLU A 208 -3.77 -2.21 -9.55
N VAL A 209 -4.51 -2.96 -8.73
CA VAL A 209 -5.59 -3.82 -9.19
C VAL A 209 -6.81 -2.97 -9.52
N LEU A 210 -7.08 -2.80 -10.81
CA LEU A 210 -8.21 -2.02 -11.31
C LEU A 210 -9.50 -2.84 -11.43
N ARG A 211 -9.37 -4.14 -11.61
CA ARG A 211 -10.46 -5.10 -11.72
C ARG A 211 -10.00 -6.46 -11.18
N VAL A 212 -10.94 -7.21 -10.67
CA VAL A 212 -10.74 -8.59 -10.20
C VAL A 212 -11.65 -9.52 -11.01
N GLY A 213 -11.07 -10.53 -11.63
CA GLY A 213 -11.80 -11.68 -12.16
C GLY A 213 -11.59 -12.85 -11.21
N ASN A 214 -12.62 -13.34 -10.54
CA ASN A 214 -12.54 -14.51 -9.68
C ASN A 214 -13.13 -15.74 -10.39
N PHE A 215 -12.27 -16.72 -10.68
CA PHE A 215 -12.67 -17.97 -11.35
C PHE A 215 -13.14 -19.05 -10.38
N SER A 216 -13.12 -18.78 -9.07
CA SER A 216 -13.43 -19.76 -8.03
C SER A 216 -14.74 -19.48 -7.30
N GLN A 217 -15.39 -18.34 -7.57
CA GLN A 217 -16.68 -17.98 -6.94
C GLN A 217 -17.88 -18.39 -7.77
N GLY A 218 -18.89 -18.94 -7.10
CA GLY A 218 -20.18 -19.29 -7.69
C GLY A 218 -20.10 -20.45 -8.68
N TYR A 219 -20.11 -20.15 -9.96
CA TYR A 219 -19.98 -21.13 -11.04
C TYR A 219 -18.95 -20.65 -12.05
N ALA A 220 -18.47 -21.58 -12.86
CA ALA A 220 -17.61 -21.28 -13.99
C ALA A 220 -18.21 -21.79 -15.30
N VAL A 221 -17.73 -21.25 -16.41
CA VAL A 221 -18.11 -21.70 -17.75
C VAL A 221 -16.87 -22.26 -18.45
N ALA A 222 -16.92 -23.53 -18.82
CA ALA A 222 -15.93 -24.11 -19.71
C ALA A 222 -16.28 -23.67 -21.13
N VAL A 223 -15.39 -22.93 -21.78
CA VAL A 223 -15.51 -22.49 -23.17
C VAL A 223 -14.68 -23.43 -24.03
N ILE A 224 -15.32 -24.10 -24.99
CA ILE A 224 -14.71 -25.08 -25.88
C ILE A 224 -14.78 -24.55 -27.28
N ASP A 225 -13.63 -24.19 -27.85
CA ASP A 225 -13.50 -23.71 -29.21
C ASP A 225 -12.96 -24.85 -30.12
N VAL A 226 -13.76 -25.23 -31.09
CA VAL A 226 -13.44 -26.30 -32.04
C VAL A 226 -13.16 -25.71 -33.42
N ALA A 227 -11.89 -25.65 -33.80
CA ALA A 227 -11.49 -25.18 -35.11
C ALA A 227 -11.63 -26.30 -36.16
N LEU A 228 -12.31 -26.01 -37.27
CA LEU A 228 -12.56 -26.93 -38.39
C LEU A 228 -11.97 -26.33 -39.67
N ALA A 229 -11.35 -27.19 -40.51
CA ALA A 229 -10.85 -26.76 -41.80
C ALA A 229 -11.97 -26.55 -42.83
N ARG A 230 -11.81 -25.57 -43.72
CA ARG A 230 -12.73 -25.38 -44.84
C ARG A 230 -12.21 -26.12 -46.11
N PRO A 231 -13.11 -26.66 -46.94
CA PRO A 231 -14.57 -26.61 -46.84
C PRO A 231 -15.11 -27.63 -45.85
N VAL A 232 -16.11 -27.22 -45.05
CA VAL A 232 -16.78 -28.08 -44.04
C VAL A 232 -18.30 -27.81 -44.03
N ASN A 233 -19.09 -28.86 -43.85
CA ASN A 233 -20.51 -28.70 -43.55
C ASN A 233 -20.65 -28.29 -42.07
N VAL A 234 -20.80 -26.99 -41.83
CA VAL A 234 -20.87 -26.42 -40.48
C VAL A 234 -22.03 -27.01 -39.66
N THR A 235 -23.18 -27.26 -40.27
CA THR A 235 -24.36 -27.79 -39.59
C THR A 235 -24.12 -29.20 -39.08
N GLU A 236 -23.56 -30.05 -39.94
CA GLU A 236 -23.23 -31.43 -39.59
C GLU A 236 -22.12 -31.52 -38.54
N ALA A 237 -21.08 -30.70 -38.70
CA ALA A 237 -19.99 -30.62 -37.74
C ALA A 237 -20.49 -30.12 -36.37
N ALA A 238 -21.35 -29.11 -36.32
CA ALA A 238 -21.95 -28.63 -35.09
C ALA A 238 -22.77 -29.70 -34.39
N ARG A 239 -23.56 -30.46 -35.13
CA ARG A 239 -24.34 -31.59 -34.58
C ARG A 239 -23.44 -32.66 -33.95
N ILE A 240 -22.38 -33.06 -34.66
CA ILE A 240 -21.41 -34.07 -34.15
C ILE A 240 -20.69 -33.57 -32.88
N VAL A 241 -20.25 -32.31 -32.86
CA VAL A 241 -19.60 -31.72 -31.71
C VAL A 241 -20.52 -31.61 -30.50
N GLU A 242 -21.77 -31.20 -30.72
CA GLU A 242 -22.80 -31.10 -29.68
C GLU A 242 -23.14 -32.45 -29.08
N GLU A 243 -23.45 -33.44 -29.93
CA GLU A 243 -23.78 -34.84 -29.50
C GLU A 243 -22.59 -35.46 -28.74
N THR A 244 -21.38 -35.27 -29.23
CA THR A 244 -20.16 -35.77 -28.58
C THR A 244 -19.94 -35.12 -27.22
N ALA A 245 -20.13 -33.80 -27.12
CA ALA A 245 -20.00 -33.09 -25.86
C ALA A 245 -21.10 -33.51 -24.86
N ALA A 246 -22.34 -33.66 -25.33
CA ALA A 246 -23.45 -34.10 -24.49
C ALA A 246 -23.22 -35.54 -23.97
N ALA A 247 -22.64 -36.44 -24.76
CA ALA A 247 -22.24 -37.77 -24.30
C ALA A 247 -21.05 -37.70 -23.31
N ALA A 248 -20.04 -36.92 -23.61
CA ALA A 248 -18.83 -36.80 -22.79
C ALA A 248 -19.08 -36.31 -21.37
N VAL A 249 -20.07 -35.44 -21.15
CA VAL A 249 -20.40 -34.92 -19.81
C VAL A 249 -21.16 -35.93 -18.92
N LEU A 250 -21.60 -37.03 -19.47
CA LEU A 250 -22.19 -38.15 -18.70
C LEU A 250 -21.13 -39.09 -18.15
N ASP A 251 -19.89 -39.00 -18.63
CA ASP A 251 -18.77 -39.84 -18.21
C ASP A 251 -18.16 -39.37 -16.90
N ASP A 252 -17.67 -40.30 -16.07
CA ASP A 252 -16.66 -39.98 -15.08
C ASP A 252 -15.35 -39.62 -15.81
N PRO A 253 -14.60 -38.58 -15.41
CA PRO A 253 -14.62 -37.86 -14.12
C PRO A 253 -15.34 -36.51 -14.15
N VAL A 254 -16.04 -36.11 -15.21
CA VAL A 254 -16.55 -34.72 -15.38
C VAL A 254 -18.02 -34.58 -14.97
N ARG A 255 -18.80 -35.67 -14.92
CA ARG A 255 -20.24 -35.63 -14.60
C ARG A 255 -20.56 -34.85 -13.32
N ASP A 256 -19.82 -35.10 -12.26
CA ASP A 256 -20.10 -34.50 -10.95
C ASP A 256 -19.70 -32.98 -10.89
N HIS A 257 -19.00 -32.49 -11.90
CA HIS A 257 -18.63 -31.10 -12.02
C HIS A 257 -19.60 -30.28 -12.88
N MET A 258 -20.48 -30.92 -13.61
CA MET A 258 -21.47 -30.27 -14.47
C MET A 258 -22.63 -29.68 -13.65
N LEU A 259 -23.02 -28.47 -14.01
CA LEU A 259 -24.21 -27.80 -13.48
C LEU A 259 -25.34 -27.76 -14.50
N GLU A 260 -25.01 -27.65 -15.78
CA GLU A 260 -25.95 -27.62 -16.91
C GLU A 260 -25.37 -28.40 -18.07
N ALA A 261 -26.24 -28.87 -18.98
CA ALA A 261 -25.82 -29.54 -20.21
C ALA A 261 -25.00 -28.57 -21.08
N PRO A 262 -24.03 -29.08 -21.86
CA PRO A 262 -23.31 -28.27 -22.85
C PRO A 262 -24.28 -27.64 -23.86
N ALA A 263 -24.01 -26.38 -24.22
CA ALA A 263 -24.79 -25.63 -25.20
C ALA A 263 -23.92 -25.18 -26.37
N MET A 264 -24.34 -25.50 -27.60
CA MET A 264 -23.69 -25.01 -28.81
C MET A 264 -24.10 -23.56 -29.04
N LEU A 265 -23.09 -22.64 -29.07
CA LEU A 265 -23.34 -21.24 -29.43
C LEU A 265 -23.28 -20.97 -30.93
N GLY A 266 -22.72 -21.94 -31.71
CA GLY A 266 -22.56 -21.80 -33.15
C GLY A 266 -21.20 -21.37 -33.56
N VAL A 267 -21.11 -20.64 -34.70
CA VAL A 267 -19.85 -20.16 -35.27
C VAL A 267 -19.42 -18.91 -34.53
N ASP A 268 -18.23 -18.98 -33.91
CA ASP A 268 -17.62 -17.85 -33.21
C ASP A 268 -16.71 -17.03 -34.16
N GLN A 269 -15.84 -17.72 -34.88
CA GLN A 269 -14.90 -17.09 -35.82
C GLN A 269 -14.83 -17.83 -37.15
N THR A 270 -14.60 -17.08 -38.22
CA THR A 270 -14.38 -17.63 -39.55
C THR A 270 -13.18 -16.94 -40.19
N THR A 271 -12.22 -17.75 -40.67
CA THR A 271 -11.10 -17.28 -41.48
C THR A 271 -11.23 -17.81 -42.90
N ALA A 272 -10.27 -17.50 -43.78
CA ALA A 272 -10.22 -18.09 -45.13
C ALA A 272 -10.12 -19.64 -45.12
N TYR A 273 -9.49 -20.19 -44.06
CA TYR A 273 -9.14 -21.63 -44.00
C TYR A 273 -9.87 -22.40 -42.88
N THR A 274 -10.40 -21.69 -41.88
CA THR A 274 -10.99 -22.32 -40.70
C THR A 274 -12.34 -21.69 -40.33
N VAL A 275 -13.19 -22.52 -39.72
CA VAL A 275 -14.40 -22.09 -38.98
C VAL A 275 -14.26 -22.60 -37.57
N THR A 276 -14.40 -21.72 -36.58
CA THR A 276 -14.38 -22.07 -35.15
C THR A 276 -15.80 -22.15 -34.61
N LEU A 277 -16.18 -23.31 -34.13
CA LEU A 277 -17.43 -23.52 -33.41
C LEU A 277 -17.17 -23.34 -31.93
N ARG A 278 -18.05 -22.60 -31.24
CA ARG A 278 -17.99 -22.40 -29.79
C ARG A 278 -19.12 -23.15 -29.10
N LEU A 279 -18.73 -23.96 -28.13
CA LEU A 279 -19.59 -24.63 -27.22
C LEU A 279 -19.27 -24.21 -25.79
N THR A 280 -20.27 -24.07 -24.93
CA THR A 280 -20.08 -23.70 -23.53
C THR A 280 -20.71 -24.76 -22.62
N ALA A 281 -20.10 -24.95 -21.46
CA ALA A 281 -20.60 -25.84 -20.43
C ALA A 281 -20.51 -25.16 -19.06
N ARG A 282 -21.64 -25.05 -18.36
CA ARG A 282 -21.68 -24.48 -17.01
C ARG A 282 -21.26 -25.51 -15.99
N VAL A 283 -20.24 -25.20 -15.19
CA VAL A 283 -19.59 -26.16 -14.31
C VAL A 283 -19.36 -25.57 -12.92
N ARG A 284 -19.03 -26.41 -11.95
CA ARG A 284 -18.58 -25.97 -10.64
C ARG A 284 -17.31 -25.14 -10.79
N ALA A 285 -17.22 -24.05 -10.03
CA ALA A 285 -16.05 -23.20 -10.01
C ALA A 285 -14.76 -24.01 -9.74
N GLY A 286 -13.68 -23.68 -10.47
CA GLY A 286 -12.41 -24.40 -10.40
C GLY A 286 -12.32 -25.65 -11.30
N SER A 287 -13.45 -26.15 -11.85
CA SER A 287 -13.47 -27.37 -12.69
C SER A 287 -13.46 -27.07 -14.19
N GLN A 288 -13.62 -25.81 -14.61
CA GLN A 288 -13.77 -25.39 -16.01
C GLN A 288 -12.64 -25.87 -16.92
N TRP A 289 -11.41 -25.82 -16.47
CA TRP A 289 -10.25 -26.25 -17.29
C TRP A 289 -10.16 -27.78 -17.43
N ALA A 290 -10.56 -28.53 -16.38
CA ALA A 290 -10.59 -29.99 -16.45
C ALA A 290 -11.68 -30.47 -17.40
N VAL A 291 -12.89 -29.92 -17.27
CA VAL A 291 -14.00 -30.21 -18.16
C VAL A 291 -13.71 -29.82 -19.60
N GLN A 292 -13.15 -28.63 -19.83
CA GLN A 292 -12.73 -28.15 -21.14
C GLN A 292 -11.74 -29.10 -21.81
N ARG A 293 -10.69 -29.53 -21.10
CA ARG A 293 -9.72 -30.50 -21.64
C ARG A 293 -10.34 -31.84 -21.97
N TYR A 294 -11.24 -32.30 -21.09
CA TYR A 294 -11.93 -33.61 -21.30
C TYR A 294 -12.83 -33.57 -22.53
N ILE A 295 -13.70 -32.56 -22.64
CA ILE A 295 -14.60 -32.41 -23.81
C ILE A 295 -13.77 -32.25 -25.09
N ASN A 296 -12.73 -31.40 -25.06
CA ASN A 296 -11.85 -31.23 -26.21
C ASN A 296 -11.21 -32.55 -26.69
N SER A 297 -10.78 -33.40 -25.76
CA SER A 297 -10.19 -34.71 -26.14
C SER A 297 -11.24 -35.64 -26.82
N LYS A 298 -12.46 -35.66 -26.30
CA LYS A 298 -13.55 -36.49 -26.89
C LYS A 298 -13.98 -35.96 -28.26
N VAL A 299 -14.13 -34.64 -28.39
CA VAL A 299 -14.46 -33.96 -29.65
C VAL A 299 -13.38 -34.21 -30.70
N LEU A 300 -12.10 -34.16 -30.30
CA LEU A 300 -11.00 -34.48 -31.22
C LEU A 300 -11.12 -35.91 -31.78
N THR A 301 -11.34 -36.91 -30.92
CA THR A 301 -11.51 -38.32 -31.33
C THR A 301 -12.73 -38.50 -32.24
N ALA A 302 -13.88 -37.93 -31.90
CA ALA A 302 -15.11 -38.04 -32.69
C ALA A 302 -14.94 -37.37 -34.07
N ARG A 303 -14.24 -36.29 -34.16
CA ARG A 303 -13.97 -35.57 -35.39
C ARG A 303 -13.04 -36.33 -36.30
N GLU A 304 -12.00 -37.00 -35.77
CA GLU A 304 -11.12 -37.90 -36.52
C GLU A 304 -11.89 -39.07 -37.08
N ALA A 305 -12.79 -39.69 -36.31
CA ALA A 305 -13.64 -40.77 -36.73
C ALA A 305 -14.65 -40.39 -37.82
N ALA A 306 -15.09 -39.12 -37.83
CA ALA A 306 -16.03 -38.57 -38.83
C ALA A 306 -15.29 -38.02 -40.09
N ASP A 307 -14.01 -38.20 -40.21
CA ASP A 307 -13.14 -37.67 -41.30
C ASP A 307 -13.26 -36.15 -41.53
N ILE A 308 -13.61 -35.45 -40.45
CA ILE A 308 -13.67 -33.97 -40.43
C ILE A 308 -12.27 -33.44 -40.12
N THR A 309 -11.43 -33.32 -41.16
CA THR A 309 -9.99 -33.04 -41.07
C THR A 309 -9.71 -31.60 -40.69
N ILE A 310 -8.70 -31.39 -39.84
CA ILE A 310 -7.97 -30.10 -39.75
C ILE A 310 -6.78 -30.21 -40.70
N HIS A 311 -6.76 -29.43 -41.77
CA HIS A 311 -5.49 -29.15 -42.40
C HIS A 311 -4.67 -28.27 -41.45
N ALA A 312 -3.61 -28.84 -40.88
CA ALA A 312 -2.64 -28.05 -40.15
C ALA A 312 -2.13 -26.98 -41.12
N GLU A 313 -2.46 -25.72 -40.81
CA GLU A 313 -1.82 -24.58 -41.47
C GLU A 313 -0.33 -24.73 -41.21
N LYS A 314 0.42 -25.05 -42.23
CA LYS A 314 1.87 -24.94 -42.18
C LYS A 314 2.17 -23.49 -41.84
N ALA A 315 2.61 -23.26 -40.60
CA ALA A 315 3.16 -21.99 -40.20
C ALA A 315 4.27 -21.66 -41.20
N HIS A 316 3.97 -20.83 -42.14
CA HIS A 316 4.99 -20.24 -43.01
C HIS A 316 5.69 -19.14 -42.19
N GLN A 317 6.94 -19.39 -42.02
CA GLN A 317 8.14 -18.65 -41.66
C GLN A 317 8.02 -17.12 -41.76
#